data_b83d07ee755f07d603e4bc55d697f952
#
_entry.id   b83d07ee755f07d603e4bc55d697f952
#
_cell.length_a   1.000
_cell.length_b   1.000
_cell.length_c   1.000
_cell.angle_alpha   90.00
_cell.angle_beta   90.00
_cell.angle_gamma   90.00
#
_symmetry.space_group_name_H-M   'P 1'
#
loop_
_entity.id
_entity.type
_entity.pdbx_description
1 polymer ?
#
loop_
_entity_poly.entity_id
_entity_poly.type
_entity_poly.pdbx_seq_one_letter_code
_entity_poly.pdbx_strand_id
1 'polypeptide(L)'
;MLKSQRSLALLALVAALFSFAKFDHCRHTGWGSPDVYVHMCYSDLSALYGAREINKDVWPYSSPENSVEYPVITGVVMWATGLLIGDENGYRQYFDLNALLIALLMIAAAVIVWRMRPEYASYFPLAPAVIGSLYINWDL
;
A
#
# COMPACT_ATOMS: atom_id res chain seq x y z
N MET A 1 14.46 24.22 1.86
CA MET A 1 15.23 22.99 2.11
C MET A 1 14.92 22.47 3.50
N LEU A 2 14.54 21.20 3.63
CA LEU A 2 14.32 20.56 4.92
C LEU A 2 15.66 20.46 5.66
N LYS A 3 15.70 20.96 6.89
CA LYS A 3 16.95 21.08 7.66
C LYS A 3 17.31 19.81 8.46
N SER A 4 16.42 18.80 8.50
CA SER A 4 16.65 17.58 9.28
C SER A 4 15.96 16.37 8.69
N GLN A 5 16.51 15.21 8.97
CA GLN A 5 15.94 13.90 8.65
C GLN A 5 14.54 13.72 9.29
N ARG A 6 14.33 14.26 10.49
CA ARG A 6 13.02 14.22 11.18
C ARG A 6 11.95 14.99 10.41
N SER A 7 12.29 16.17 9.90
CA SER A 7 11.36 16.97 9.10
C SER A 7 10.97 16.27 7.80
N LEU A 8 11.91 15.54 7.18
CA LEU A 8 11.61 14.74 5.99
C LEU A 8 10.70 13.54 6.31
N ALA A 9 10.97 12.82 7.40
CA ALA A 9 10.13 11.72 7.83
C ALA A 9 8.69 12.18 8.13
N LEU A 10 8.53 13.34 8.77
CA LEU A 10 7.22 13.96 8.99
C LEU A 10 6.54 14.34 7.67
N LEU A 11 7.28 14.87 6.71
CA LEU A 11 6.74 15.19 5.39
C LEU A 11 6.27 13.92 4.67
N ALA A 12 7.06 12.85 4.70
CA ALA A 12 6.69 11.56 4.12
C ALA A 12 5.44 10.97 4.81
N LEU A 13 5.36 11.08 6.14
CA LEU A 13 4.17 10.67 6.88
C LEU A 13 2.93 11.47 6.46
N VAL A 14 3.04 12.78 6.35
CA VAL A 14 1.91 13.64 5.91
C VAL A 14 1.48 13.26 4.48
N ALA A 15 2.43 13.05 3.57
CA ALA A 15 2.14 12.62 2.20
C ALA A 15 1.45 11.23 2.17
N ALA A 16 1.90 10.29 3.01
CA ALA A 16 1.28 8.98 3.14
C ALA A 16 -0.17 9.09 3.68
N LEU A 17 -0.41 9.90 4.71
CA LEU A 17 -1.74 10.14 5.25
C LEU A 17 -2.67 10.80 4.22
N PHE A 18 -2.16 11.73 3.43
CA PHE A 18 -2.93 12.37 2.37
C PHE A 18 -3.30 11.37 1.25
N SER A 19 -2.35 10.51 0.85
CA SER A 19 -2.63 9.42 -0.07
C SER A 19 -3.65 8.43 0.49
N PHE A 20 -3.55 8.09 1.78
CA PHE A 20 -4.47 7.18 2.45
C PHE A 20 -5.92 7.71 2.47
N ALA A 21 -6.09 9.02 2.67
CA ALA A 21 -7.39 9.67 2.69
C ALA A 21 -8.18 9.48 1.38
N LYS A 22 -7.49 9.30 0.24
CA LYS A 22 -8.13 8.99 -1.06
C LYS A 22 -8.97 7.71 -0.99
N PHE A 23 -8.62 6.75 -0.16
CA PHE A 23 -9.29 5.46 -0.06
C PHE A 23 -10.42 5.43 0.97
N ASP A 24 -10.69 6.55 1.65
CA ASP A 24 -11.66 6.61 2.74
C ASP A 24 -13.06 6.14 2.32
N HIS A 25 -13.51 6.52 1.13
CA HIS A 25 -14.80 6.07 0.59
C HIS A 25 -14.87 4.54 0.52
N CYS A 26 -13.96 3.87 -0.20
CA CYS A 26 -13.96 2.42 -0.35
C CYS A 26 -13.71 1.67 0.95
N ARG A 27 -12.99 2.25 1.90
CA ARG A 27 -12.80 1.69 3.24
C ARG A 27 -14.10 1.61 4.04
N HIS A 28 -15.08 2.44 3.73
CA HIS A 28 -16.38 2.46 4.40
C HIS A 28 -17.48 1.73 3.61
N THR A 29 -17.43 1.77 2.28
CA THR A 29 -18.47 1.20 1.42
C THR A 29 -18.09 -0.16 0.83
N GLY A 30 -16.82 -0.56 0.94
CA GLY A 30 -16.27 -1.76 0.30
C GLY A 30 -15.66 -1.44 -1.08
N TRP A 31 -14.92 -2.42 -1.62
CA TRP A 31 -14.20 -2.28 -2.90
C TRP A 31 -14.98 -2.93 -4.06
N GLY A 32 -16.28 -2.61 -4.17
CA GLY A 32 -17.14 -3.13 -5.24
C GLY A 32 -17.00 -2.33 -6.55
N SER A 33 -17.11 -3.03 -7.70
CA SER A 33 -17.23 -2.39 -9.01
C SER A 33 -18.70 -1.97 -9.25
N PRO A 34 -18.97 -0.82 -9.86
CA PRO A 34 -18.06 0.17 -10.45
C PRO A 34 -17.56 1.25 -9.48
N ASP A 35 -17.94 1.18 -8.21
CA ASP A 35 -17.75 2.22 -7.20
C ASP A 35 -16.27 2.62 -7.02
N VAL A 36 -15.38 1.61 -7.01
CA VAL A 36 -13.92 1.81 -6.90
C VAL A 36 -13.34 2.72 -7.99
N TYR A 37 -13.92 2.71 -9.18
CA TYR A 37 -13.47 3.54 -10.30
C TYR A 37 -14.08 4.93 -10.25
N VAL A 38 -15.36 5.03 -9.88
CA VAL A 38 -16.06 6.32 -9.75
C VAL A 38 -15.41 7.19 -8.68
N HIS A 39 -15.00 6.60 -7.56
CA HIS A 39 -14.37 7.29 -6.44
C HIS A 39 -12.84 7.23 -6.45
N MET A 40 -12.24 6.68 -7.54
CA MET A 40 -10.78 6.63 -7.72
C MET A 40 -10.03 5.94 -6.56
N CYS A 41 -10.69 4.98 -5.88
CA CYS A 41 -10.14 4.25 -4.74
C CYS A 41 -9.86 2.76 -5.04
N TYR A 42 -9.67 2.40 -6.32
CA TYR A 42 -9.18 1.08 -6.69
C TYR A 42 -7.81 0.83 -6.06
N SER A 43 -7.62 -0.40 -5.56
CA SER A 43 -6.36 -0.87 -4.99
C SER A 43 -6.22 -2.37 -5.18
N ASP A 44 -5.06 -2.80 -5.66
CA ASP A 44 -4.69 -4.21 -5.73
C ASP A 44 -4.59 -4.85 -4.34
N LEU A 45 -4.29 -4.07 -3.31
CA LEU A 45 -4.28 -4.56 -1.93
C LEU A 45 -5.60 -5.24 -1.57
N SER A 46 -6.72 -4.60 -1.86
CA SER A 46 -8.05 -5.15 -1.59
C SER A 46 -8.51 -6.13 -2.67
N ALA A 47 -8.23 -5.83 -3.95
CA ALA A 47 -8.70 -6.64 -5.06
C ALA A 47 -8.10 -8.06 -5.01
N LEU A 48 -6.80 -8.19 -4.77
CA LEU A 48 -6.11 -9.48 -4.74
C LEU A 48 -6.38 -10.27 -3.47
N TYR A 49 -6.80 -9.63 -2.37
CA TYR A 49 -7.16 -10.31 -1.14
C TYR A 49 -8.25 -11.37 -1.37
N GLY A 50 -9.28 -11.03 -2.12
CA GLY A 50 -10.33 -11.98 -2.53
C GLY A 50 -10.03 -12.72 -3.83
N ALA A 51 -9.54 -12.01 -4.87
CA ALA A 51 -9.37 -12.59 -6.20
C ALA A 51 -8.29 -13.70 -6.25
N ARG A 52 -7.34 -13.70 -5.32
CA ARG A 52 -6.30 -14.73 -5.19
C ARG A 52 -6.50 -15.62 -3.96
N GLU A 53 -7.67 -15.59 -3.35
CA GLU A 53 -8.06 -16.39 -2.19
C GLU A 53 -7.11 -16.25 -0.98
N ILE A 54 -6.41 -15.12 -0.87
CA ILE A 54 -5.55 -14.80 0.27
C ILE A 54 -6.40 -14.73 1.55
N ASN A 55 -7.65 -14.28 1.43
CA ASN A 55 -8.64 -14.24 2.50
C ASN A 55 -9.08 -15.62 3.01
N LYS A 56 -8.71 -16.69 2.29
CA LYS A 56 -8.96 -18.09 2.66
C LYS A 56 -7.66 -18.83 3.00
N ASP A 57 -6.62 -18.09 3.34
CA ASP A 57 -5.28 -18.60 3.69
C ASP A 57 -4.56 -19.37 2.57
N VAL A 58 -5.04 -19.25 1.33
CA VAL A 58 -4.44 -19.94 0.18
C VAL A 58 -3.08 -19.30 -0.16
N TRP A 59 -2.07 -20.17 -0.32
CA TRP A 59 -0.75 -19.72 -0.73
C TRP A 59 -0.77 -19.16 -2.16
N PRO A 60 -0.28 -17.91 -2.40
CA PRO A 60 -0.44 -17.20 -3.67
C PRO A 60 0.16 -17.87 -4.91
N TYR A 61 0.94 -18.91 -4.74
CA TYR A 61 1.57 -19.65 -5.84
C TYR A 61 1.21 -21.15 -5.81
N SER A 62 0.13 -21.52 -5.14
CA SER A 62 -0.31 -22.91 -5.02
C SER A 62 -0.87 -23.47 -6.32
N SER A 63 -1.46 -22.63 -7.17
CA SER A 63 -1.98 -22.98 -8.49
C SER A 63 -1.85 -21.79 -9.46
N PRO A 64 -1.95 -22.02 -10.78
CA PRO A 64 -1.95 -20.94 -11.76
C PRO A 64 -3.09 -19.92 -11.54
N GLU A 65 -4.24 -20.37 -11.07
CA GLU A 65 -5.44 -19.53 -10.85
C GLU A 65 -5.23 -18.57 -9.66
N ASN A 66 -4.50 -19.02 -8.63
CA ASN A 66 -4.22 -18.23 -7.42
C ASN A 66 -2.88 -17.49 -7.48
N SER A 67 -2.14 -17.67 -8.57
CA SER A 67 -0.84 -17.00 -8.73
C SER A 67 -1.00 -15.49 -8.76
N VAL A 68 -0.21 -14.80 -7.95
CA VAL A 68 -0.08 -13.35 -8.02
C VAL A 68 1.03 -12.96 -9.00
N GLU A 69 0.85 -11.81 -9.66
CA GLU A 69 1.77 -11.29 -10.69
C GLU A 69 3.02 -10.63 -10.09
N TYR A 70 3.11 -10.61 -8.77
CA TYR A 70 4.19 -9.98 -8.02
C TYR A 70 5.36 -10.95 -7.76
N PRO A 71 6.57 -10.41 -7.50
CA PRO A 71 7.70 -11.22 -7.03
C PRO A 71 7.37 -12.02 -5.78
N VAL A 72 8.03 -13.17 -5.60
CA VAL A 72 7.74 -14.11 -4.50
C VAL A 72 7.78 -13.44 -3.12
N ILE A 73 8.72 -12.51 -2.88
CA ILE A 73 8.80 -11.80 -1.59
C ILE A 73 7.54 -11.01 -1.32
N THR A 74 7.01 -10.31 -2.32
CA THR A 74 5.74 -9.57 -2.20
C THR A 74 4.57 -10.51 -1.92
N GLY A 75 4.51 -11.66 -2.63
CA GLY A 75 3.50 -12.68 -2.38
C GLY A 75 3.57 -13.27 -0.96
N VAL A 76 4.78 -13.46 -0.41
CA VAL A 76 4.94 -13.85 1.01
C VAL A 76 4.35 -12.80 1.94
N VAL A 77 4.63 -11.51 1.71
CA VAL A 77 4.07 -10.43 2.53
C VAL A 77 2.55 -10.38 2.44
N MET A 78 1.99 -10.49 1.23
CA MET A 78 0.55 -10.53 0.99
C MET A 78 -0.11 -11.67 1.78
N TRP A 79 0.44 -12.87 1.68
CA TRP A 79 -0.08 -14.04 2.38
C TRP A 79 0.08 -13.91 3.90
N ALA A 80 1.26 -13.51 4.39
CA ALA A 80 1.50 -13.37 5.83
C ALA A 80 0.58 -12.31 6.46
N THR A 81 0.31 -11.20 5.77
CA THR A 81 -0.65 -10.20 6.23
C THR A 81 -2.09 -10.71 6.17
N GLY A 82 -2.43 -11.57 5.19
CA GLY A 82 -3.71 -12.26 5.14
C GLY A 82 -3.95 -13.16 6.35
N LEU A 83 -2.96 -13.98 6.70
CA LEU A 83 -3.01 -14.85 7.89
C LEU A 83 -3.20 -14.06 9.18
N LEU A 84 -2.63 -12.85 9.29
CA LEU A 84 -2.80 -12.01 10.47
C LEU A 84 -4.23 -11.46 10.62
N ILE A 85 -4.94 -11.28 9.52
CA ILE A 85 -6.33 -10.82 9.52
C ILE A 85 -7.29 -11.97 9.85
N GLY A 86 -7.10 -13.15 9.22
CA GLY A 86 -7.87 -14.37 9.52
C GLY A 86 -9.40 -14.23 9.33
N ASP A 87 -9.85 -13.28 8.51
CA ASP A 87 -11.27 -13.01 8.25
C ASP A 87 -11.50 -12.88 6.75
N GLU A 88 -12.31 -13.75 6.19
CA GLU A 88 -12.66 -13.74 4.75
C GLU A 88 -13.23 -12.40 4.28
N ASN A 89 -13.89 -11.66 5.16
CA ASN A 89 -14.48 -10.35 4.89
C ASN A 89 -13.58 -9.20 5.35
N GLY A 90 -12.37 -9.50 5.80
CA GLY A 90 -11.43 -8.55 6.39
C GLY A 90 -10.74 -7.59 5.40
N TYR A 91 -11.38 -7.24 4.28
CA TYR A 91 -10.82 -6.39 3.22
C TYR A 91 -10.27 -5.06 3.74
N ARG A 92 -11.01 -4.39 4.63
CA ARG A 92 -10.60 -3.13 5.23
C ARG A 92 -9.37 -3.31 6.11
N GLN A 93 -9.39 -4.30 6.99
CA GLN A 93 -8.29 -4.58 7.92
C GLN A 93 -7.03 -4.98 7.14
N TYR A 94 -7.19 -5.79 6.10
CA TYR A 94 -6.10 -6.18 5.21
C TYR A 94 -5.52 -4.97 4.47
N PHE A 95 -6.36 -4.11 3.91
CA PHE A 95 -5.92 -2.86 3.29
C PHE A 95 -5.17 -1.99 4.28
N ASP A 96 -5.74 -1.73 5.46
CA ASP A 96 -5.16 -0.85 6.48
C ASP A 96 -3.80 -1.35 6.97
N LEU A 97 -3.65 -2.67 7.19
CA LEU A 97 -2.38 -3.28 7.60
C LEU A 97 -1.30 -3.11 6.51
N ASN A 98 -1.65 -3.42 5.27
CA ASN A 98 -0.70 -3.30 4.16
C ASN A 98 -0.38 -1.84 3.82
N ALA A 99 -1.34 -0.93 3.93
CA ALA A 99 -1.10 0.50 3.79
C ALA A 99 -0.14 1.02 4.87
N LEU A 100 -0.25 0.53 6.11
CA LEU A 100 0.72 0.85 7.16
C LEU A 100 2.14 0.38 6.81
N LEU A 101 2.29 -0.85 6.33
CA LEU A 101 3.59 -1.39 5.90
C LEU A 101 4.19 -0.55 4.76
N ILE A 102 3.40 -0.23 3.74
CA ILE A 102 3.83 0.60 2.61
C ILE A 102 4.22 2.02 3.08
N ALA A 103 3.46 2.62 4.00
CA ALA A 103 3.81 3.92 4.57
C ALA A 103 5.16 3.89 5.31
N LEU A 104 5.42 2.83 6.09
CA LEU A 104 6.70 2.65 6.77
C LEU A 104 7.86 2.48 5.78
N LEU A 105 7.67 1.72 4.70
CA LEU A 105 8.64 1.55 3.62
C LEU A 105 8.90 2.88 2.90
N MET A 106 7.86 3.67 2.61
CA MET A 106 8.00 4.99 2.01
C MET A 106 8.83 5.93 2.90
N ILE A 107 8.57 5.94 4.22
CA ILE A 107 9.35 6.75 5.16
C ILE A 107 10.81 6.29 5.18
N ALA A 108 11.05 4.97 5.20
CA ALA A 108 12.40 4.42 5.14
C ALA A 108 13.12 4.80 3.83
N ALA A 109 12.44 4.69 2.69
CA ALA A 109 12.97 5.08 1.39
C ALA A 109 13.32 6.59 1.36
N ALA A 110 12.43 7.45 1.87
CA ALA A 110 12.69 8.88 1.98
C ALA A 110 13.95 9.17 2.82
N VAL A 111 14.14 8.47 3.93
CA VAL A 111 15.32 8.58 4.78
C VAL A 111 16.58 8.11 4.05
N ILE A 112 16.52 7.04 3.28
CA ILE A 112 17.64 6.54 2.46
C ILE A 112 18.01 7.57 1.40
N VAL A 113 17.03 8.09 0.65
CA VAL A 113 17.24 9.14 -0.35
C VAL A 113 17.89 10.37 0.28
N TRP A 114 17.45 10.77 1.49
CA TRP A 114 18.06 11.89 2.22
C TRP A 114 19.54 11.64 2.58
N ARG A 115 19.89 10.40 2.94
CA ARG A 115 21.29 10.05 3.22
C ARG A 115 22.16 10.08 1.98
N MET A 116 21.59 9.80 0.82
CA MET A 116 22.31 9.80 -0.46
C MET A 116 22.40 11.21 -1.06
N ARG A 117 21.28 11.95 -1.07
CA ARG A 117 21.14 13.25 -1.73
C ARG A 117 20.16 14.15 -0.97
N PRO A 118 20.59 14.77 0.14
CA PRO A 118 19.70 15.54 1.01
C PRO A 118 19.02 16.72 0.31
N GLU A 119 19.68 17.31 -0.70
CA GLU A 119 19.16 18.43 -1.47
C GLU A 119 17.90 18.10 -2.30
N TYR A 120 17.74 16.84 -2.71
CA TYR A 120 16.62 16.37 -3.54
C TYR A 120 15.61 15.53 -2.78
N ALA A 121 15.90 15.16 -1.54
CA ALA A 121 15.12 14.16 -0.80
C ALA A 121 13.65 14.53 -0.60
N SER A 122 13.33 15.84 -0.52
CA SER A 122 11.95 16.30 -0.37
C SER A 122 11.08 16.10 -1.62
N TYR A 123 11.69 15.98 -2.78
CA TYR A 123 10.93 15.75 -4.02
C TYR A 123 10.30 14.36 -4.07
N PHE A 124 10.93 13.36 -3.44
CA PHE A 124 10.40 12.00 -3.43
C PHE A 124 9.01 11.91 -2.77
N PRO A 125 8.81 12.28 -1.48
CA PRO A 125 7.49 12.19 -0.85
C PRO A 125 6.48 13.22 -1.39
N LEU A 126 6.93 14.29 -2.03
CA LEU A 126 6.06 15.31 -2.61
C LEU A 126 5.71 15.05 -4.09
N ALA A 127 6.27 14.02 -4.71
CA ALA A 127 5.95 13.72 -6.09
C ALA A 127 4.46 13.35 -6.24
N PRO A 128 3.71 14.02 -7.14
CA PRO A 128 2.29 13.72 -7.35
C PRO A 128 2.04 12.25 -7.68
N ALA A 129 2.96 11.62 -8.43
CA ALA A 129 2.90 10.20 -8.73
C ALA A 129 2.96 9.34 -7.48
N VAL A 130 3.86 9.63 -6.53
CA VAL A 130 3.97 8.90 -5.26
C VAL A 130 2.68 9.06 -4.46
N ILE A 131 2.20 10.30 -4.27
CA ILE A 131 0.96 10.56 -3.51
C ILE A 131 -0.25 9.88 -4.18
N GLY A 132 -0.33 9.93 -5.51
CA GLY A 132 -1.44 9.39 -6.28
C GLY A 132 -1.51 7.86 -6.31
N SER A 133 -0.35 7.17 -6.26
CA SER A 133 -0.27 5.71 -6.46
C SER A 133 0.16 4.91 -5.24
N LEU A 134 0.53 5.53 -4.12
CA LEU A 134 1.18 4.88 -2.98
C LEU A 134 0.51 3.59 -2.49
N TYR A 135 -0.82 3.53 -2.52
CA TYR A 135 -1.59 2.37 -2.03
C TYR A 135 -2.42 1.72 -3.14
N ILE A 136 -2.10 1.98 -4.40
CA ILE A 136 -2.77 1.30 -5.52
C ILE A 136 -2.28 -0.13 -5.62
N ASN A 137 -0.98 -0.33 -5.52
CA ASN A 137 -0.33 -1.63 -5.64
C ASN A 137 0.86 -1.76 -4.67
N TRP A 138 1.61 -2.86 -4.78
CA TRP A 138 2.78 -3.18 -3.96
C TRP A 138 4.10 -2.63 -4.51
N ASP A 139 4.07 -1.85 -5.57
CA ASP A 139 5.26 -1.29 -6.21
C ASP A 139 5.65 0.03 -5.54
N LEU A 140 6.70 -0.01 -4.73
CA LEU A 140 7.37 1.13 -4.10
C LEU A 140 8.79 1.27 -4.61
#